data_85e428f254ff959cec1c8f4c150f87d3
#
_entry.id   85e428f254ff959cec1c8f4c150f87d3
#
_cell.length_a   1.000
_cell.length_b   1.000
_cell.length_c   1.000
_cell.angle_alpha   90.00
_cell.angle_beta   90.00
_cell.angle_gamma   90.00
#
_symmetry.space_group_name_H-M   'P 1'
#
loop_
_entity.id
_entity.type
_entity.pdbx_description
1 polymer ?
#
loop_
_entity_poly.entity_id
_entity_poly.type
_entity_poly.pdbx_seq_one_letter_code
_entity_poly.pdbx_strand_id
1 'polypeptide(L)'
;MLQSILQVLVFPGLLFLSAYSFLLEYVDRKVYARMQNRKGPPWYQPLADMLKLIGKKVIIPRNAQKFVFAALPSVSLASVCAAFLCIPIWGQTAVTAYPGDLVAVLYLLTIPTLCHFLAGYNSHEVYSTIGAFRTLTQMFAYEVPLFMAFLSPAILAGSWSISGISAFYYAHPLYALINLPAFFVSLLTAQSKLERTPFDAPEAETEIVGGALVEYSGRYLAFFRTTAIFELTAIASAIAALFLPFFTGIAWLDFVLYLVKTFVIVLMMVLLRATMARIRIDQTLKLFWSTLTPIAMAQLILNLFLRGGLGL
;
A
#
# COMPACT_ATOMS: atom_id res chain seq x y z
N MET A 1 21.40 -10.91 -18.16
CA MET A 1 20.93 -9.58 -18.57
C MET A 1 19.52 -9.63 -19.20
N LEU A 2 19.29 -10.36 -20.31
CA LEU A 2 17.97 -10.47 -20.94
C LEU A 2 16.93 -11.06 -19.98
N GLN A 3 17.28 -12.12 -19.26
CA GLN A 3 16.40 -12.76 -18.28
C GLN A 3 16.01 -11.81 -17.13
N SER A 4 16.95 -11.01 -16.63
CA SER A 4 16.65 -10.01 -15.58
C SER A 4 15.74 -8.90 -16.08
N ILE A 5 15.91 -8.47 -17.34
CA ILE A 5 15.00 -7.50 -17.97
C ILE A 5 13.60 -8.08 -18.13
N LEU A 6 13.47 -9.33 -18.56
CA LEU A 6 12.18 -10.01 -18.68
C LEU A 6 11.50 -10.18 -17.32
N GLN A 7 12.25 -10.50 -16.25
CA GLN A 7 11.71 -10.59 -14.90
C GLN A 7 11.17 -9.25 -14.39
N VAL A 8 11.87 -8.16 -14.66
CA VAL A 8 11.43 -6.82 -14.25
C VAL A 8 10.25 -6.33 -15.08
N LEU A 9 10.25 -6.55 -16.40
CA LEU A 9 9.21 -5.99 -17.27
C LEU A 9 7.96 -6.87 -17.36
N VAL A 10 8.12 -8.20 -17.40
CA VAL A 10 7.00 -9.11 -17.69
C VAL A 10 6.53 -9.82 -16.43
N PHE A 11 7.27 -10.80 -15.94
CA PHE A 11 6.87 -11.64 -14.82
C PHE A 11 8.06 -12.01 -13.93
N PRO A 12 7.92 -11.83 -12.62
CA PRO A 12 6.80 -11.31 -11.83
C PRO A 12 6.74 -9.76 -11.73
N GLY A 13 7.25 -9.05 -12.73
CA GLY A 13 7.45 -7.62 -12.75
C GLY A 13 6.24 -6.76 -13.12
N LEU A 14 6.50 -5.68 -13.88
CA LEU A 14 5.53 -4.59 -14.12
C LEU A 14 4.25 -5.01 -14.82
N LEU A 15 4.33 -5.92 -15.80
CA LEU A 15 3.15 -6.38 -16.53
C LEU A 15 2.24 -7.21 -15.62
N PHE A 16 2.81 -8.09 -14.79
CA PHE A 16 2.05 -8.84 -13.80
C PHE A 16 1.44 -7.89 -12.76
N LEU A 17 2.21 -6.92 -12.22
CA LEU A 17 1.69 -5.92 -11.31
C LEU A 17 0.48 -5.20 -11.89
N SER A 18 0.57 -4.71 -13.13
CA SER A 18 -0.54 -3.99 -13.75
C SER A 18 -1.78 -4.85 -13.92
N ALA A 19 -1.65 -6.05 -14.47
CA ALA A 19 -2.78 -6.95 -14.68
C ALA A 19 -3.45 -7.38 -13.36
N TYR A 20 -2.63 -7.74 -12.36
CA TYR A 20 -3.11 -8.19 -11.07
C TYR A 20 -3.73 -7.06 -10.25
N SER A 21 -3.14 -5.86 -10.28
CA SER A 21 -3.68 -4.69 -9.58
C SER A 21 -5.05 -4.26 -10.10
N PHE A 22 -5.26 -4.26 -11.41
CA PHE A 22 -6.58 -3.97 -11.98
C PHE A 22 -7.61 -5.04 -11.61
N LEU A 23 -7.20 -6.30 -11.49
CA LEU A 23 -8.06 -7.38 -11.04
C LEU A 23 -8.44 -7.20 -9.56
N LEU A 24 -7.48 -6.89 -8.69
CA LEU A 24 -7.75 -6.63 -7.27
C LEU A 24 -8.63 -5.40 -7.06
N GLU A 25 -8.41 -4.33 -7.82
CA GLU A 25 -9.27 -3.14 -7.77
C GLU A 25 -10.70 -3.45 -8.23
N TYR A 26 -10.87 -4.29 -9.26
CA TYR A 26 -12.20 -4.79 -9.63
C TYR A 26 -12.85 -5.56 -8.48
N VAL A 27 -12.11 -6.46 -7.83
CA VAL A 27 -12.62 -7.24 -6.69
C VAL A 27 -13.03 -6.31 -5.55
N ASP A 28 -12.17 -5.35 -5.18
CA ASP A 28 -12.46 -4.34 -4.16
C ASP A 28 -13.79 -3.62 -4.43
N ARG A 29 -13.93 -3.03 -5.62
CA ARG A 29 -15.14 -2.31 -6.02
C ARG A 29 -16.37 -3.22 -6.09
N LYS A 30 -16.20 -4.46 -6.53
CA LYS A 30 -17.31 -5.42 -6.69
C LYS A 30 -17.83 -5.91 -5.34
N VAL A 31 -16.92 -6.32 -4.45
CA VAL A 31 -17.26 -6.81 -3.10
C VAL A 31 -17.87 -5.68 -2.28
N TYR A 32 -17.26 -4.50 -2.29
CA TYR A 32 -17.81 -3.31 -1.61
C TYR A 32 -19.22 -2.96 -2.07
N ALA A 33 -19.47 -2.96 -3.39
CA ALA A 33 -20.80 -2.71 -3.93
C ALA A 33 -21.82 -3.78 -3.51
N ARG A 34 -21.43 -5.06 -3.48
CA ARG A 34 -22.27 -6.16 -3.03
C ARG A 34 -22.65 -6.06 -1.56
N MET A 35 -21.71 -5.65 -0.70
CA MET A 35 -21.98 -5.42 0.71
C MET A 35 -22.96 -4.26 0.94
N GLN A 36 -23.03 -3.31 -0.01
CA GLN A 36 -24.02 -2.22 -0.02
C GLN A 36 -25.31 -2.55 -0.79
N ASN A 37 -25.55 -3.81 -1.15
CA ASN A 37 -26.70 -4.24 -1.98
C ASN A 37 -26.76 -3.59 -3.37
N ARG A 38 -25.60 -3.22 -3.95
CA ARG A 38 -25.49 -2.66 -5.32
C ARG A 38 -24.89 -3.71 -6.28
N LYS A 39 -25.15 -3.56 -7.59
CA LYS A 39 -24.61 -4.48 -8.61
C LYS A 39 -23.09 -4.41 -8.78
N GLY A 40 -22.45 -3.30 -8.50
CA GLY A 40 -21.03 -3.07 -8.74
C GLY A 40 -20.65 -3.02 -10.23
N PRO A 41 -19.44 -2.52 -10.56
CA PRO A 41 -18.98 -2.33 -11.93
C PRO A 41 -18.68 -3.65 -12.65
N PRO A 42 -18.57 -3.64 -13.99
CA PRO A 42 -18.03 -4.76 -14.78
C PRO A 42 -16.51 -4.90 -14.56
N TRP A 43 -15.95 -6.07 -14.92
CA TRP A 43 -14.54 -6.39 -14.65
C TRP A 43 -13.53 -5.49 -15.37
N TYR A 44 -13.88 -4.95 -16.53
CA TYR A 44 -13.01 -4.08 -17.34
C TYR A 44 -13.05 -2.60 -16.92
N GLN A 45 -13.93 -2.22 -15.98
CA GLN A 45 -14.14 -0.81 -15.58
C GLN A 45 -12.88 -0.11 -15.09
N PRO A 46 -12.03 -0.69 -14.22
CA PRO A 46 -10.82 0.00 -13.75
C PRO A 46 -9.86 0.36 -14.91
N LEU A 47 -9.73 -0.54 -15.88
CA LEU A 47 -8.91 -0.30 -17.08
C LEU A 47 -9.56 0.75 -18.00
N ALA A 48 -10.87 0.70 -18.18
CA ALA A 48 -11.59 1.68 -18.98
C ALA A 48 -11.51 3.09 -18.39
N ASP A 49 -11.59 3.22 -17.06
CA ASP A 49 -11.43 4.50 -16.35
C ASP A 49 -10.02 5.08 -16.59
N MET A 50 -8.98 4.26 -16.55
CA MET A 50 -7.61 4.68 -16.85
C MET A 50 -7.46 5.14 -18.31
N LEU A 51 -7.92 4.35 -19.28
CA LEU A 51 -7.85 4.70 -20.71
C LEU A 51 -8.61 5.99 -21.01
N LYS A 52 -9.79 6.18 -20.40
CA LYS A 52 -10.57 7.42 -20.52
C LYS A 52 -9.79 8.64 -20.02
N LEU A 53 -9.07 8.51 -18.90
CA LEU A 53 -8.26 9.60 -18.35
C LEU A 53 -7.06 9.92 -19.26
N ILE A 54 -6.38 8.91 -19.81
CA ILE A 54 -5.27 9.11 -20.74
C ILE A 54 -5.69 9.89 -21.99
N GLY A 55 -6.91 9.65 -22.50
CA GLY A 55 -7.47 10.35 -23.66
C GLY A 55 -7.93 11.78 -23.40
N LYS A 56 -8.04 12.21 -22.13
CA LYS A 56 -8.46 13.57 -21.79
C LYS A 56 -7.33 14.58 -21.95
N LYS A 57 -7.69 15.84 -22.25
CA LYS A 57 -6.74 16.96 -22.28
C LYS A 57 -6.14 17.19 -20.89
N VAL A 58 -4.86 17.50 -20.88
CA VAL A 58 -4.14 17.92 -19.67
C VAL A 58 -4.29 19.43 -19.52
N ILE A 59 -4.73 19.87 -18.35
CA ILE A 59 -4.83 21.27 -17.98
C ILE A 59 -3.84 21.49 -16.83
N ILE A 60 -2.97 22.48 -16.94
CA ILE A 60 -2.00 22.84 -15.90
C ILE A 60 -2.37 24.25 -15.41
N PRO A 61 -2.54 24.45 -14.10
CA PRO A 61 -2.81 25.76 -13.52
C PRO A 61 -1.70 26.77 -13.86
N ARG A 62 -2.06 28.05 -14.06
CA ARG A 62 -1.10 29.08 -14.44
C ARG A 62 0.02 29.30 -13.41
N ASN A 63 -0.33 29.18 -12.13
CA ASN A 63 0.58 29.44 -11.01
C ASN A 63 1.39 28.20 -10.62
N ALA A 64 1.08 27.03 -11.16
CA ALA A 64 1.79 25.80 -10.84
C ALA A 64 3.14 25.70 -11.56
N GLN A 65 4.13 25.16 -10.86
CA GLN A 65 5.43 24.87 -11.43
C GLN A 65 5.34 23.66 -12.36
N LYS A 66 5.35 23.89 -13.67
CA LYS A 66 5.02 22.89 -14.72
C LYS A 66 5.86 21.61 -14.64
N PHE A 67 7.17 21.75 -14.36
CA PHE A 67 8.06 20.58 -14.25
C PHE A 67 7.67 19.69 -13.07
N VAL A 68 7.49 20.28 -11.89
CA VAL A 68 7.09 19.54 -10.68
C VAL A 68 5.72 18.91 -10.88
N PHE A 69 4.75 19.67 -11.43
CA PHE A 69 3.40 19.18 -11.71
C PHE A 69 3.40 17.93 -12.62
N ALA A 70 4.29 17.88 -13.62
CA ALA A 70 4.40 16.75 -14.55
C ALA A 70 5.22 15.58 -13.99
N ALA A 71 6.24 15.86 -13.15
CA ALA A 71 7.15 14.84 -12.63
C ALA A 71 6.53 14.02 -11.49
N LEU A 72 5.79 14.66 -10.57
CA LEU A 72 5.24 14.02 -9.37
C LEU A 72 4.42 12.74 -9.65
N PRO A 73 3.47 12.72 -10.62
CA PRO A 73 2.71 11.50 -10.92
C PRO A 73 3.60 10.34 -11.38
N SER A 74 4.64 10.66 -12.17
CA SER A 74 5.57 9.65 -12.69
C SER A 74 6.48 9.09 -11.60
N VAL A 75 6.98 9.95 -10.69
CA VAL A 75 7.78 9.54 -9.52
C VAL A 75 6.96 8.68 -8.58
N SER A 76 5.71 9.07 -8.32
CA SER A 76 4.76 8.32 -7.50
C SER A 76 4.53 6.90 -8.05
N LEU A 77 4.28 6.76 -9.35
CA LEU A 77 4.09 5.46 -9.99
C LEU A 77 5.37 4.62 -9.97
N ALA A 78 6.51 5.22 -10.29
CA ALA A 78 7.80 4.53 -10.32
C ALA A 78 8.19 3.97 -8.94
N SER A 79 7.93 4.71 -7.86
CA SER A 79 8.25 4.27 -6.50
C SER A 79 7.46 3.04 -6.07
N VAL A 80 6.17 2.96 -6.39
CA VAL A 80 5.35 1.78 -6.09
C VAL A 80 5.78 0.57 -6.93
N CYS A 81 6.10 0.78 -8.20
CA CYS A 81 6.65 -0.28 -9.06
C CYS A 81 7.96 -0.83 -8.49
N ALA A 82 8.87 0.05 -8.04
CA ALA A 82 10.13 -0.35 -7.42
C ALA A 82 9.91 -1.10 -6.10
N ALA A 83 9.00 -0.65 -5.25
CA ALA A 83 8.64 -1.33 -4.00
C ALA A 83 8.12 -2.76 -4.26
N PHE A 84 7.28 -2.92 -5.27
CA PHE A 84 6.70 -4.22 -5.60
C PHE A 84 7.75 -5.24 -6.07
N LEU A 85 8.78 -4.81 -6.80
CA LEU A 85 9.88 -5.69 -7.24
C LEU A 85 10.72 -6.25 -6.09
N CYS A 86 10.71 -5.60 -4.92
CA CYS A 86 11.38 -6.06 -3.72
C CYS A 86 10.56 -7.09 -2.92
N ILE A 87 9.30 -7.38 -3.31
CA ILE A 87 8.43 -8.32 -2.61
C ILE A 87 8.47 -9.69 -3.30
N PRO A 88 8.63 -10.80 -2.54
CA PRO A 88 8.64 -12.14 -3.11
C PRO A 88 7.24 -12.54 -3.62
N ILE A 89 7.16 -12.90 -4.89
CA ILE A 89 5.92 -13.30 -5.58
C ILE A 89 6.03 -14.75 -6.07
N TRP A 90 7.17 -15.09 -6.66
CA TRP A 90 7.47 -16.41 -7.19
C TRP A 90 8.44 -17.14 -6.28
N GLY A 91 7.91 -18.01 -5.42
CA GLY A 91 8.71 -18.67 -4.40
C GLY A 91 9.08 -17.74 -3.23
N GLN A 92 10.24 -17.97 -2.64
CA GLN A 92 10.69 -17.26 -1.42
C GLN A 92 11.55 -16.04 -1.71
N THR A 93 12.03 -15.84 -2.94
CA THR A 93 12.96 -14.76 -3.29
C THR A 93 12.29 -13.71 -4.18
N ALA A 94 12.56 -12.43 -3.89
CA ALA A 94 12.11 -11.32 -4.71
C ALA A 94 12.97 -11.16 -5.97
N VAL A 95 12.49 -10.42 -6.97
CA VAL A 95 13.25 -10.10 -8.20
C VAL A 95 14.49 -9.28 -7.87
N THR A 96 14.35 -8.32 -6.95
CA THR A 96 15.44 -7.46 -6.47
C THR A 96 15.62 -7.67 -4.96
N ALA A 97 16.07 -8.88 -4.57
CA ALA A 97 16.35 -9.17 -3.17
C ALA A 97 17.75 -8.65 -2.78
N TYR A 98 17.81 -7.93 -1.64
CA TYR A 98 19.05 -7.47 -1.03
C TYR A 98 18.92 -7.34 0.50
N PRO A 99 20.04 -7.31 1.25
CA PRO A 99 19.98 -7.08 2.68
C PRO A 99 19.36 -5.70 2.97
N GLY A 100 18.20 -5.66 3.65
CA GLY A 100 17.49 -4.42 3.97
C GLY A 100 16.38 -4.01 2.99
N ASP A 101 15.93 -4.91 2.12
CA ASP A 101 14.83 -4.66 1.18
C ASP A 101 13.52 -4.26 1.90
N LEU A 102 13.27 -4.75 3.11
CA LEU A 102 12.14 -4.32 3.93
C LEU A 102 12.14 -2.81 4.19
N VAL A 103 13.29 -2.25 4.56
CA VAL A 103 13.42 -0.81 4.82
C VAL A 103 13.20 -0.01 3.54
N ALA A 104 13.75 -0.49 2.43
CA ALA A 104 13.54 0.15 1.13
C ALA A 104 12.06 0.13 0.71
N VAL A 105 11.36 -0.99 0.89
CA VAL A 105 9.91 -1.08 0.60
C VAL A 105 9.13 -0.08 1.42
N LEU A 106 9.42 0.07 2.72
CA LEU A 106 8.77 1.05 3.57
C LEU A 106 8.92 2.47 3.01
N TYR A 107 10.17 2.91 2.73
CA TYR A 107 10.42 4.25 2.20
C TYR A 107 9.87 4.45 0.78
N LEU A 108 9.97 3.46 -0.11
CA LEU A 108 9.41 3.55 -1.45
C LEU A 108 7.87 3.69 -1.42
N LEU A 109 7.22 3.06 -0.45
CA LEU A 109 5.78 3.20 -0.27
C LEU A 109 5.38 4.55 0.36
N THR A 110 6.26 5.31 1.03
CA THR A 110 5.92 6.65 1.53
C THR A 110 5.96 7.72 0.43
N ILE A 111 6.74 7.51 -0.63
CA ILE A 111 6.90 8.47 -1.74
C ILE A 111 5.55 8.84 -2.41
N PRO A 112 4.61 7.92 -2.70
CA PRO A 112 3.32 8.28 -3.29
C PRO A 112 2.55 9.31 -2.49
N THR A 113 2.45 9.15 -1.18
CA THR A 113 1.74 10.08 -0.29
C THR A 113 2.42 11.45 -0.26
N LEU A 114 3.77 11.48 -0.23
CA LEU A 114 4.53 12.73 -0.36
C LEU A 114 4.30 13.40 -1.72
N CYS A 115 4.22 12.62 -2.80
CA CYS A 115 3.89 13.14 -4.12
C CYS A 115 2.46 13.71 -4.17
N HIS A 116 1.49 13.10 -3.51
CA HIS A 116 0.12 13.64 -3.37
C HIS A 116 0.13 14.98 -2.63
N PHE A 117 0.84 15.06 -1.49
CA PHE A 117 1.01 16.31 -0.76
C PHE A 117 1.63 17.41 -1.64
N LEU A 118 2.78 17.12 -2.26
CA LEU A 118 3.49 18.09 -3.10
C LEU A 118 2.66 18.50 -4.33
N ALA A 119 1.88 17.59 -4.90
CA ALA A 119 0.99 17.86 -6.02
C ALA A 119 -0.08 18.87 -5.64
N GLY A 120 -0.74 18.67 -4.52
CA GLY A 120 -1.76 19.58 -4.03
C GLY A 120 -1.19 20.95 -3.64
N TYR A 121 -0.03 20.96 -2.99
CA TYR A 121 0.64 22.21 -2.62
C TYR A 121 1.09 23.04 -3.84
N ASN A 122 1.67 22.37 -4.86
CA ASN A 122 2.12 23.02 -6.11
C ASN A 122 0.98 23.52 -6.99
N SER A 123 -0.25 23.09 -6.77
CA SER A 123 -1.42 23.53 -7.55
C SER A 123 -1.87 24.95 -7.22
N HIS A 124 -1.46 25.49 -6.07
CA HIS A 124 -1.78 26.85 -5.58
C HIS A 124 -3.28 27.18 -5.56
N GLU A 125 -4.12 26.18 -5.39
CA GLU A 125 -5.57 26.30 -5.27
C GLU A 125 -5.99 26.00 -3.81
N VAL A 126 -7.01 26.70 -3.30
CA VAL A 126 -7.38 26.65 -1.87
C VAL A 126 -7.76 25.23 -1.43
N TYR A 127 -8.66 24.58 -2.18
CA TYR A 127 -9.13 23.22 -1.83
C TYR A 127 -8.02 22.19 -1.97
N SER A 128 -7.20 22.30 -3.00
CA SER A 128 -6.06 21.43 -3.24
C SER A 128 -5.02 21.56 -2.13
N THR A 129 -4.75 22.78 -1.66
CA THR A 129 -3.82 23.04 -0.56
C THR A 129 -4.34 22.48 0.76
N ILE A 130 -5.63 22.68 1.07
CA ILE A 130 -6.24 22.09 2.27
C ILE A 130 -6.18 20.55 2.23
N GLY A 131 -6.50 19.95 1.08
CA GLY A 131 -6.37 18.50 0.88
C GLY A 131 -4.94 18.02 1.08
N ALA A 132 -3.96 18.72 0.52
CA ALA A 132 -2.55 18.41 0.68
C ALA A 132 -2.11 18.38 2.16
N PHE A 133 -2.48 19.38 2.95
CA PHE A 133 -2.16 19.38 4.39
C PHE A 133 -2.87 18.27 5.16
N ARG A 134 -4.11 17.89 4.77
CA ARG A 134 -4.80 16.74 5.36
C ARG A 134 -4.07 15.42 5.04
N THR A 135 -3.62 15.22 3.78
CA THR A 135 -2.80 14.07 3.37
C THR A 135 -1.51 13.99 4.19
N LEU A 136 -0.79 15.11 4.33
CA LEU A 136 0.44 15.16 5.12
C LEU A 136 0.22 14.85 6.60
N THR A 137 -0.81 15.43 7.20
CA THR A 137 -1.17 15.20 8.61
C THR A 137 -1.53 13.72 8.84
N GLN A 138 -2.30 13.13 7.93
CA GLN A 138 -2.66 11.72 8.00
C GLN A 138 -1.44 10.81 7.80
N MET A 139 -0.51 11.17 6.90
CA MET A 139 0.74 10.45 6.71
C MET A 139 1.53 10.36 8.01
N PHE A 140 1.77 11.48 8.69
CA PHE A 140 2.47 11.47 9.98
C PHE A 140 1.74 10.66 11.07
N ALA A 141 0.41 10.54 10.98
CA ALA A 141 -0.33 9.72 11.92
C ALA A 141 -0.07 8.23 11.74
N TYR A 142 -0.18 7.70 10.52
CA TYR A 142 -0.11 6.26 10.27
C TYR A 142 1.32 5.73 10.02
N GLU A 143 2.28 6.57 9.65
CA GLU A 143 3.61 6.12 9.22
C GLU A 143 4.38 5.44 10.37
N VAL A 144 4.34 6.03 11.56
CA VAL A 144 5.02 5.47 12.74
C VAL A 144 4.49 4.09 13.12
N PRO A 145 3.17 3.89 13.35
CA PRO A 145 2.66 2.56 13.69
C PRO A 145 2.78 1.56 12.52
N LEU A 146 2.74 2.00 11.25
CA LEU A 146 2.99 1.14 10.09
C LEU A 146 4.42 0.59 10.11
N PHE A 147 5.41 1.46 10.30
CA PHE A 147 6.81 1.06 10.35
C PHE A 147 7.05 0.11 11.52
N MET A 148 6.55 0.42 12.71
CA MET A 148 6.67 -0.45 13.88
C MET A 148 6.04 -1.82 13.63
N ALA A 149 4.86 -1.87 13.01
CA ALA A 149 4.18 -3.12 12.69
C ALA A 149 4.98 -3.97 11.69
N PHE A 150 5.53 -3.37 10.62
CA PHE A 150 6.32 -4.08 9.61
C PHE A 150 7.69 -4.51 10.12
N LEU A 151 8.30 -3.75 11.05
CA LEU A 151 9.56 -4.12 11.70
C LEU A 151 9.39 -5.24 12.73
N SER A 152 8.19 -5.43 13.25
CA SER A 152 7.90 -6.45 14.27
C SER A 152 8.31 -7.87 13.84
N PRO A 153 7.89 -8.41 12.68
CA PRO A 153 8.36 -9.72 12.21
C PRO A 153 9.86 -9.75 11.87
N ALA A 154 10.45 -8.64 11.42
CA ALA A 154 11.86 -8.55 11.10
C ALA A 154 12.76 -8.70 12.35
N ILE A 155 12.36 -8.08 13.47
CA ILE A 155 13.09 -8.18 14.75
C ILE A 155 13.07 -9.61 15.24
N LEU A 156 11.94 -10.31 15.21
CA LEU A 156 11.86 -11.69 15.66
C LEU A 156 12.69 -12.62 14.78
N ALA A 157 12.64 -12.44 13.46
CA ALA A 157 13.42 -13.22 12.49
C ALA A 157 14.93 -12.85 12.48
N GLY A 158 15.29 -11.66 12.98
CA GLY A 158 16.67 -11.19 12.96
C GLY A 158 17.21 -10.86 11.58
N SER A 159 16.34 -10.63 10.62
CA SER A 159 16.67 -10.31 9.24
C SER A 159 15.92 -9.06 8.77
N TRP A 160 16.61 -8.20 8.01
CA TRP A 160 16.02 -7.04 7.36
C TRP A 160 15.59 -7.32 5.91
N SER A 161 15.82 -8.54 5.45
CA SER A 161 15.37 -8.99 4.14
C SER A 161 14.03 -9.70 4.24
N ILE A 162 13.07 -9.34 3.38
CA ILE A 162 11.73 -9.95 3.33
C ILE A 162 11.84 -11.45 3.05
N SER A 163 12.77 -11.85 2.17
CA SER A 163 13.03 -13.26 1.89
C SER A 163 13.60 -14.00 3.12
N GLY A 164 14.49 -13.36 3.89
CA GLY A 164 15.02 -13.91 5.14
C GLY A 164 13.95 -14.06 6.23
N ILE A 165 13.06 -13.07 6.36
CA ILE A 165 11.90 -13.12 7.25
C ILE A 165 10.98 -14.29 6.86
N SER A 166 10.68 -14.42 5.56
CA SER A 166 9.85 -15.51 5.04
C SER A 166 10.46 -16.89 5.31
N ALA A 167 11.79 -17.04 5.15
CA ALA A 167 12.50 -18.27 5.43
C ALA A 167 12.48 -18.64 6.92
N PHE A 168 12.63 -17.67 7.82
CA PHE A 168 12.53 -17.88 9.26
C PHE A 168 11.14 -18.42 9.67
N TYR A 169 10.08 -17.79 9.18
CA TYR A 169 8.72 -18.23 9.50
C TYR A 169 8.32 -19.53 8.81
N TYR A 170 8.94 -19.87 7.68
CA TYR A 170 8.79 -21.19 7.08
C TYR A 170 9.32 -22.30 8.00
N ALA A 171 10.47 -22.05 8.65
CA ALA A 171 11.04 -22.98 9.64
C ALA A 171 10.24 -23.00 10.97
N HIS A 172 9.63 -21.88 11.35
CA HIS A 172 8.96 -21.69 12.63
C HIS A 172 7.56 -21.06 12.48
N PRO A 173 6.56 -21.76 11.91
CA PRO A 173 5.26 -21.16 11.55
C PRO A 173 4.45 -20.67 12.76
N LEU A 174 4.63 -21.26 13.94
CA LEU A 174 3.91 -20.84 15.15
C LEU A 174 4.28 -19.45 15.63
N TYR A 175 5.49 -18.96 15.32
CA TYR A 175 5.89 -17.60 15.68
C TYR A 175 5.15 -16.50 14.89
N ALA A 176 4.53 -16.85 13.76
CA ALA A 176 3.67 -15.92 13.04
C ALA A 176 2.44 -15.49 13.88
N LEU A 177 1.92 -16.39 14.74
CA LEU A 177 0.79 -16.09 15.61
C LEU A 177 1.12 -15.02 16.65
N ILE A 178 2.37 -14.92 17.08
CA ILE A 178 2.82 -13.89 18.03
C ILE A 178 2.65 -12.50 17.44
N ASN A 179 2.80 -12.36 16.12
CA ASN A 179 2.69 -11.08 15.42
C ASN A 179 1.25 -10.69 15.02
N LEU A 180 0.23 -11.39 15.51
CA LEU A 180 -1.17 -11.04 15.23
C LEU A 180 -1.53 -9.57 15.59
N PRO A 181 -1.13 -9.00 16.74
CA PRO A 181 -1.40 -7.58 17.00
C PRO A 181 -0.78 -6.66 15.96
N ALA A 182 0.47 -6.89 15.55
CA ALA A 182 1.13 -6.12 14.50
C ALA A 182 0.43 -6.29 13.14
N PHE A 183 -0.10 -7.47 12.83
CA PHE A 183 -0.91 -7.70 11.63
C PHE A 183 -2.17 -6.82 11.61
N PHE A 184 -2.94 -6.76 12.71
CA PHE A 184 -4.11 -5.89 12.77
C PHE A 184 -3.76 -4.40 12.70
N VAL A 185 -2.67 -3.98 13.36
CA VAL A 185 -2.14 -2.62 13.23
C VAL A 185 -1.79 -2.34 11.77
N SER A 186 -1.10 -3.25 11.09
CA SER A 186 -0.72 -3.08 9.68
C SER A 186 -1.92 -2.96 8.73
N LEU A 187 -3.02 -3.68 8.98
CA LEU A 187 -4.24 -3.55 8.18
C LEU A 187 -4.91 -2.18 8.35
N LEU A 188 -5.01 -1.68 9.58
CA LEU A 188 -5.61 -0.36 9.84
C LEU A 188 -4.73 0.78 9.30
N THR A 189 -3.41 0.68 9.46
CA THR A 189 -2.48 1.68 8.92
C THR A 189 -2.43 1.66 7.40
N ALA A 190 -2.50 0.48 6.78
CA ALA A 190 -2.61 0.32 5.33
C ALA A 190 -3.90 0.94 4.78
N GLN A 191 -5.04 0.78 5.49
CA GLN A 191 -6.30 1.42 5.12
C GLN A 191 -6.20 2.95 5.14
N SER A 192 -5.53 3.50 6.16
CA SER A 192 -5.29 4.94 6.27
C SER A 192 -4.33 5.44 5.18
N LYS A 193 -3.30 4.67 4.86
CA LYS A 193 -2.33 4.99 3.81
C LYS A 193 -2.97 5.05 2.43
N LEU A 194 -3.93 4.18 2.15
CA LEU A 194 -4.69 4.17 0.90
C LEU A 194 -5.80 5.23 0.84
N GLU A 195 -5.90 6.11 1.84
CA GLU A 195 -6.90 7.17 1.94
C GLU A 195 -8.35 6.64 1.78
N ARG A 196 -8.60 5.40 2.25
CA ARG A 196 -9.91 4.74 2.14
C ARG A 196 -10.70 4.88 3.43
N THR A 197 -12.03 4.84 3.33
CA THR A 197 -12.89 4.81 4.52
C THR A 197 -12.43 3.71 5.50
N PRO A 198 -12.31 4.00 6.80
CA PRO A 198 -12.79 5.19 7.55
C PRO A 198 -11.86 6.41 7.52
N PHE A 199 -10.70 6.35 6.86
CA PHE A 199 -9.62 7.35 6.87
C PHE A 199 -9.55 8.14 5.55
N ASP A 200 -10.69 8.51 4.96
CA ASP A 200 -10.80 9.23 3.69
C ASP A 200 -10.86 10.76 3.85
N ALA A 201 -10.30 11.28 4.95
CA ALA A 201 -10.29 12.72 5.24
C ALA A 201 -9.56 13.58 4.19
N PRO A 202 -8.47 13.12 3.52
CA PRO A 202 -7.80 13.85 2.45
C PRO A 202 -8.59 13.98 1.15
N GLU A 203 -9.41 12.97 0.79
CA GLU A 203 -10.22 12.93 -0.44
C GLU A 203 -11.70 13.27 -0.20
N ALA A 204 -12.03 13.95 0.89
CA ALA A 204 -13.40 14.26 1.31
C ALA A 204 -14.19 15.08 0.25
N GLU A 205 -14.84 14.41 -0.71
CA GLU A 205 -15.56 15.05 -1.83
C GLU A 205 -16.61 16.08 -1.36
N THR A 206 -17.28 15.81 -0.25
CA THR A 206 -18.33 16.71 0.30
C THR A 206 -17.77 17.96 0.98
N GLU A 207 -16.47 17.96 1.38
CA GLU A 207 -15.84 19.07 2.10
C GLU A 207 -14.87 19.86 1.22
N ILE A 208 -14.05 19.19 0.43
CA ILE A 208 -12.93 19.77 -0.33
C ILE A 208 -12.88 19.28 -1.79
N VAL A 209 -14.02 18.93 -2.38
CA VAL A 209 -14.25 18.57 -3.79
C VAL A 209 -13.52 17.32 -4.28
N GLY A 210 -12.30 17.07 -3.92
CA GLY A 210 -11.47 15.93 -4.35
C GLY A 210 -10.04 16.04 -3.82
N GLY A 211 -9.84 16.87 -2.82
CA GLY A 211 -8.59 16.97 -2.08
C GLY A 211 -7.40 17.47 -2.91
N ALA A 212 -6.23 16.89 -2.67
CA ALA A 212 -4.97 17.33 -3.26
C ALA A 212 -4.92 17.26 -4.80
N LEU A 213 -5.73 16.39 -5.43
CA LEU A 213 -5.70 16.12 -6.86
C LEU A 213 -6.79 16.86 -7.66
N VAL A 214 -7.51 17.83 -7.08
CA VAL A 214 -8.60 18.58 -7.73
C VAL A 214 -8.17 19.19 -9.07
N GLU A 215 -6.97 19.78 -9.14
CA GLU A 215 -6.44 20.44 -10.34
C GLU A 215 -5.81 19.48 -11.35
N TYR A 216 -5.60 18.23 -10.97
CA TYR A 216 -5.01 17.25 -11.87
C TYR A 216 -6.05 16.70 -12.85
N SER A 217 -5.67 16.65 -14.14
CA SER A 217 -6.53 16.16 -15.22
C SER A 217 -5.75 15.32 -16.24
N GLY A 218 -6.47 14.58 -17.08
CA GLY A 218 -5.90 13.81 -18.18
C GLY A 218 -4.88 12.76 -17.70
N ARG A 219 -3.78 12.61 -18.43
CA ARG A 219 -2.74 11.60 -18.17
C ARG A 219 -2.09 11.70 -16.79
N TYR A 220 -1.94 12.90 -16.23
CA TYR A 220 -1.34 13.07 -14.91
C TYR A 220 -2.23 12.54 -13.80
N LEU A 221 -3.53 12.77 -13.89
CA LEU A 221 -4.50 12.15 -12.98
C LEU A 221 -4.56 10.63 -13.18
N ALA A 222 -4.44 10.14 -14.43
CA ALA A 222 -4.39 8.72 -14.71
C ALA A 222 -3.21 8.05 -13.98
N PHE A 223 -2.03 8.66 -13.97
CA PHE A 223 -0.87 8.12 -13.25
C PHE A 223 -1.09 8.07 -11.74
N PHE A 224 -1.63 9.10 -11.11
CA PHE A 224 -1.96 9.06 -9.68
C PHE A 224 -3.01 8.00 -9.34
N ARG A 225 -4.07 7.87 -10.14
CA ARG A 225 -5.09 6.83 -9.95
C ARG A 225 -4.51 5.42 -10.14
N THR A 226 -3.63 5.24 -11.12
CA THR A 226 -2.92 3.97 -11.32
C THR A 226 -1.96 3.67 -10.16
N THR A 227 -1.27 4.69 -9.64
CA THR A 227 -0.43 4.56 -8.45
C THR A 227 -1.23 4.04 -7.25
N ALA A 228 -2.41 4.62 -6.97
CA ALA A 228 -3.27 4.18 -5.88
C ALA A 228 -3.74 2.71 -6.03
N ILE A 229 -4.03 2.28 -7.27
CA ILE A 229 -4.38 0.88 -7.58
C ILE A 229 -3.18 -0.06 -7.35
N PHE A 230 -1.98 0.34 -7.79
CA PHE A 230 -0.76 -0.44 -7.61
C PHE A 230 -0.33 -0.48 -6.14
N GLU A 231 -0.51 0.62 -5.42
CA GLU A 231 -0.20 0.73 -4.00
C GLU A 231 -1.04 -0.22 -3.14
N LEU A 232 -2.33 -0.39 -3.45
CA LEU A 232 -3.17 -1.41 -2.81
C LEU A 232 -2.54 -2.80 -2.94
N THR A 233 -2.11 -3.16 -4.15
CA THR A 233 -1.51 -4.46 -4.43
C THR A 233 -0.16 -4.61 -3.74
N ALA A 234 0.69 -3.59 -3.76
CA ALA A 234 2.01 -3.61 -3.15
C ALA A 234 1.92 -3.75 -1.62
N ILE A 235 1.02 -3.00 -0.97
CA ILE A 235 0.80 -3.09 0.48
C ILE A 235 0.20 -4.45 0.87
N ALA A 236 -0.81 -4.93 0.13
CA ALA A 236 -1.39 -6.25 0.38
C ALA A 236 -0.35 -7.35 0.23
N SER A 237 0.54 -7.24 -0.78
CA SER A 237 1.64 -8.18 -1.00
C SER A 237 2.69 -8.13 0.11
N ALA A 238 3.04 -6.92 0.58
CA ALA A 238 3.98 -6.75 1.69
C ALA A 238 3.43 -7.35 3.00
N ILE A 239 2.16 -7.08 3.33
CA ILE A 239 1.49 -7.70 4.50
C ILE A 239 1.43 -9.22 4.36
N ALA A 240 1.12 -9.74 3.15
CA ALA A 240 1.10 -11.18 2.90
C ALA A 240 2.45 -11.85 3.11
N ALA A 241 3.54 -11.20 2.65
CA ALA A 241 4.89 -11.71 2.77
C ALA A 241 5.39 -11.71 4.23
N LEU A 242 5.03 -10.69 5.02
CA LEU A 242 5.52 -10.52 6.38
C LEU A 242 4.72 -11.29 7.43
N PHE A 243 3.39 -11.38 7.29
CA PHE A 243 2.51 -11.90 8.33
C PHE A 243 1.86 -13.25 8.00
N LEU A 244 1.83 -13.65 6.72
CA LEU A 244 1.25 -14.92 6.29
C LEU A 244 2.31 -15.83 5.65
N PRO A 245 3.26 -16.36 6.42
CA PRO A 245 4.42 -17.08 5.89
C PRO A 245 4.09 -18.55 5.57
N PHE A 246 2.97 -18.80 4.89
CA PHE A 246 2.64 -20.12 4.41
C PHE A 246 3.33 -20.36 3.07
N PHE A 247 4.33 -21.23 3.06
CA PHE A 247 5.05 -21.65 1.86
C PHE A 247 5.04 -23.18 1.78
N THR A 248 5.08 -23.72 0.57
CA THR A 248 5.13 -25.17 0.30
C THR A 248 6.49 -25.64 -0.18
N GLY A 249 7.38 -24.70 -0.57
CA GLY A 249 8.67 -24.98 -1.18
C GLY A 249 8.58 -25.32 -2.68
N ILE A 250 7.38 -25.38 -3.25
CA ILE A 250 7.15 -25.56 -4.69
C ILE A 250 6.74 -24.22 -5.28
N ALA A 251 7.56 -23.63 -6.13
CA ALA A 251 7.38 -22.27 -6.65
C ALA A 251 6.00 -21.98 -7.25
N TRP A 252 5.41 -22.96 -7.96
CA TRP A 252 4.08 -22.82 -8.54
C TRP A 252 2.95 -22.77 -7.47
N LEU A 253 3.03 -23.64 -6.45
CA LEU A 253 2.07 -23.63 -5.35
C LEU A 253 2.25 -22.37 -4.49
N ASP A 254 3.47 -21.91 -4.29
CA ASP A 254 3.76 -20.67 -3.56
C ASP A 254 3.19 -19.45 -4.28
N PHE A 255 3.18 -19.45 -5.62
CA PHE A 255 2.54 -18.42 -6.41
C PHE A 255 1.00 -18.43 -6.23
N VAL A 256 0.37 -19.60 -6.26
CA VAL A 256 -1.07 -19.72 -6.00
C VAL A 256 -1.40 -19.27 -4.57
N LEU A 257 -0.58 -19.66 -3.59
CA LEU A 257 -0.72 -19.20 -2.20
C LEU A 257 -0.56 -17.68 -2.09
N TYR A 258 0.38 -17.08 -2.82
CA TYR A 258 0.53 -15.62 -2.88
C TYR A 258 -0.77 -14.96 -3.36
N LEU A 259 -1.38 -15.45 -4.45
CA LEU A 259 -2.63 -14.92 -4.96
C LEU A 259 -3.76 -15.03 -3.92
N VAL A 260 -3.86 -16.17 -3.23
CA VAL A 260 -4.87 -16.38 -2.19
C VAL A 260 -4.64 -15.46 -0.99
N LYS A 261 -3.40 -15.36 -0.50
CA LYS A 261 -3.05 -14.49 0.65
C LYS A 261 -3.38 -13.03 0.38
N THR A 262 -2.93 -12.50 -0.76
CA THR A 262 -3.19 -11.11 -1.13
C THR A 262 -4.67 -10.85 -1.35
N PHE A 263 -5.41 -11.79 -1.96
CA PHE A 263 -6.85 -11.71 -2.11
C PHE A 263 -7.57 -11.65 -0.75
N VAL A 264 -7.17 -12.49 0.22
CA VAL A 264 -7.74 -12.49 1.58
C VAL A 264 -7.48 -11.15 2.27
N ILE A 265 -6.26 -10.59 2.16
CA ILE A 265 -5.92 -9.28 2.75
C ILE A 265 -6.79 -8.18 2.15
N VAL A 266 -6.93 -8.15 0.81
CA VAL A 266 -7.80 -7.17 0.15
C VAL A 266 -9.26 -7.34 0.60
N LEU A 267 -9.76 -8.56 0.74
CA LEU A 267 -11.10 -8.80 1.31
C LEU A 267 -11.23 -8.26 2.73
N MET A 268 -10.24 -8.45 3.60
CA MET A 268 -10.24 -7.89 4.95
C MET A 268 -10.27 -6.35 4.93
N MET A 269 -9.52 -5.73 4.02
CA MET A 269 -9.54 -4.27 3.83
C MET A 269 -10.90 -3.78 3.34
N VAL A 270 -11.55 -4.51 2.41
CA VAL A 270 -12.91 -4.21 1.93
C VAL A 270 -13.93 -4.33 3.05
N LEU A 271 -13.82 -5.36 3.91
CA LEU A 271 -14.67 -5.54 5.07
C LEU A 271 -14.55 -4.36 6.05
N LEU A 272 -13.33 -3.95 6.38
CA LEU A 272 -13.08 -2.77 7.22
C LEU A 272 -13.72 -1.51 6.61
N ARG A 273 -13.52 -1.31 5.30
CA ARG A 273 -14.13 -0.19 4.55
C ARG A 273 -15.65 -0.20 4.59
N ALA A 274 -16.28 -1.37 4.54
CA ALA A 274 -17.72 -1.49 4.48
C ALA A 274 -18.41 -1.41 5.86
N THR A 275 -17.71 -1.80 6.92
CA THR A 275 -18.26 -1.85 8.28
C THR A 275 -18.05 -0.59 9.11
N MET A 276 -16.97 0.15 8.79
CA MET A 276 -16.61 1.34 9.56
C MET A 276 -17.17 2.61 8.94
N ALA A 277 -17.67 3.52 9.81
CA ALA A 277 -18.05 4.87 9.43
C ALA A 277 -16.81 5.76 9.31
N ARG A 278 -16.90 6.85 8.53
CA ARG A 278 -15.85 7.84 8.37
C ARG A 278 -15.48 8.50 9.70
N ILE A 279 -14.19 8.66 9.93
CA ILE A 279 -13.59 9.25 11.14
C ILE A 279 -13.03 10.63 10.78
N ARG A 280 -13.14 11.61 11.71
CA ARG A 280 -12.54 12.93 11.55
C ARG A 280 -11.02 12.85 11.72
N ILE A 281 -10.30 13.77 11.08
CA ILE A 281 -8.83 13.79 11.11
C ILE A 281 -8.25 13.84 12.53
N ASP A 282 -8.88 14.60 13.45
CA ASP A 282 -8.46 14.69 14.85
C ASP A 282 -8.59 13.35 15.59
N GLN A 283 -9.69 12.64 15.31
CA GLN A 283 -9.95 11.32 15.86
C GLN A 283 -8.99 10.28 15.27
N THR A 284 -8.66 10.41 13.98
CA THR A 284 -7.66 9.58 13.30
C THR A 284 -6.31 9.74 13.97
N LEU A 285 -5.82 10.97 14.14
CA LEU A 285 -4.57 11.26 14.87
C LEU A 285 -4.55 10.64 16.26
N LYS A 286 -5.62 10.84 17.03
CA LYS A 286 -5.75 10.28 18.37
C LYS A 286 -5.72 8.75 18.36
N LEU A 287 -6.43 8.10 17.44
CA LEU A 287 -6.45 6.64 17.32
C LEU A 287 -5.04 6.09 17.02
N PHE A 288 -4.35 6.67 16.06
CA PHE A 288 -3.02 6.18 15.65
C PHE A 288 -1.99 6.39 16.75
N TRP A 289 -1.92 7.57 17.34
CA TRP A 289 -0.90 7.90 18.34
C TRP A 289 -1.18 7.33 19.75
N SER A 290 -2.44 7.36 20.20
CA SER A 290 -2.77 6.90 21.55
C SER A 290 -3.10 5.41 21.66
N THR A 291 -3.44 4.74 20.55
CA THR A 291 -3.85 3.33 20.60
C THR A 291 -2.95 2.44 19.74
N LEU A 292 -2.83 2.72 18.43
CA LEU A 292 -2.12 1.82 17.52
C LEU A 292 -0.60 1.86 17.69
N THR A 293 -0.02 3.05 17.93
CA THR A 293 1.43 3.17 18.18
C THR A 293 1.87 2.47 19.47
N PRO A 294 1.20 2.62 20.64
CA PRO A 294 1.54 1.85 21.82
C PRO A 294 1.39 0.33 21.64
N ILE A 295 0.38 -0.14 20.91
CA ILE A 295 0.20 -1.58 20.61
C ILE A 295 1.38 -2.08 19.76
N ALA A 296 1.73 -1.37 18.69
CA ALA A 296 2.86 -1.72 17.84
C ALA A 296 4.19 -1.69 18.59
N MET A 297 4.39 -0.69 19.47
CA MET A 297 5.58 -0.59 20.31
C MET A 297 5.67 -1.73 21.33
N ALA A 298 4.58 -2.07 21.99
CA ALA A 298 4.52 -3.21 22.90
C ALA A 298 4.86 -4.52 22.19
N GLN A 299 4.37 -4.70 20.95
CA GLN A 299 4.69 -5.85 20.13
C GLN A 299 6.18 -5.91 19.75
N LEU A 300 6.79 -4.79 19.40
CA LEU A 300 8.23 -4.74 19.13
C LEU A 300 9.06 -5.14 20.35
N ILE A 301 8.72 -4.60 21.52
CA ILE A 301 9.40 -4.92 22.78
C ILE A 301 9.25 -6.42 23.10
N LEU A 302 8.03 -6.96 22.96
CA LEU A 302 7.77 -8.38 23.14
C LEU A 302 8.68 -9.25 22.24
N ASN A 303 8.79 -8.90 20.96
CA ASN A 303 9.62 -9.63 20.00
C ASN A 303 11.12 -9.54 20.33
N LEU A 304 11.59 -8.41 20.82
CA LEU A 304 12.97 -8.25 21.32
C LEU A 304 13.26 -9.19 22.49
N PHE A 305 12.36 -9.25 23.48
CA PHE A 305 12.50 -10.16 24.61
C PHE A 305 12.46 -11.63 24.20
N LEU A 306 11.54 -12.00 23.32
CA LEU A 306 11.44 -13.38 22.83
C LEU A 306 12.70 -13.79 22.08
N ARG A 307 13.25 -12.92 21.23
CA ARG A 307 14.49 -13.21 20.51
C ARG A 307 15.67 -13.35 21.47
N GLY A 308 15.82 -12.46 22.44
CA GLY A 308 16.89 -12.54 23.47
C GLY A 308 16.77 -13.76 24.36
N GLY A 309 15.54 -14.18 24.70
CA GLY A 309 15.27 -15.38 25.53
C GLY A 309 15.39 -16.71 24.79
N LEU A 310 15.13 -16.74 23.49
CA LEU A 310 15.22 -17.93 22.64
C LEU A 310 16.64 -18.20 22.14
N GLY A 311 17.56 -17.25 22.29
CA GLY A 311 18.95 -17.37 21.78
C GLY A 311 19.04 -17.42 20.24
N LEU A 312 18.03 -16.86 19.52
CA LEU A 312 17.89 -16.87 18.07
C LEU A 312 18.69 -15.74 17.40
#